data_6b3f2bf89fb96408c2a26451a901a5e2
#
_entry.id   6b3f2bf89fb96408c2a26451a901a5e2
#
_cell.length_a   1.000
_cell.length_b   1.000
_cell.length_c   1.000
_cell.angle_alpha   90.00
_cell.angle_beta   90.00
_cell.angle_gamma   90.00
#
_symmetry.space_group_name_H-M   'P 1'
#
loop_
_entity.id
_entity.type
_entity.pdbx_description
1 polymer ?
#
loop_
_entity_poly.entity_id
_entity_poly.type
_entity_poly.pdbx_seq_one_letter_code
_entity_poly.pdbx_strand_id
1 'polypeptide(L)'
;MFFSGASDCYKIVFNQPLDLNDVDSSKFTDGELVSGDVYYVIDSIATSYSTELFNKTKTIYYLVPIKSGKYILVASGNTTEINTFDRIFQQTCQYLNKEIEDTLTSINIDGKIFPVDENLKELLYSWAESTNYFSTTDKSVIDEEVLPYVVCTQNWSNIKNITISGLITLIVGIVGIIVVKIVSKRLIYKELNS
;
A
#
# COMPACT_ATOMS: atom_id res chain seq x y z
N MET A 1 6.12 -5.25 9.03
CA MET A 1 4.69 -5.07 8.68
C MET A 1 3.97 -4.57 9.92
N PHE A 2 3.70 -3.28 10.01
CA PHE A 2 3.10 -2.70 11.21
C PHE A 2 1.65 -2.33 10.94
N PHE A 3 0.73 -3.22 11.32
CA PHE A 3 -0.63 -2.83 11.58
C PHE A 3 -0.66 -2.10 12.92
N SER A 4 -0.92 -0.82 12.91
CA SER A 4 -1.11 -0.03 14.12
C SER A 4 -2.51 -0.23 14.72
N GLY A 5 -2.98 -1.49 14.79
CA GLY A 5 -4.14 -1.87 15.57
C GLY A 5 -5.51 -1.63 14.92
N ALA A 6 -6.55 -1.54 15.76
CA ALA A 6 -7.96 -1.43 15.38
C ALA A 6 -8.29 -0.23 14.46
N SER A 7 -7.52 0.84 14.53
CA SER A 7 -7.69 2.04 13.68
C SER A 7 -7.46 1.74 12.20
N ASP A 8 -6.40 1.01 11.86
CA ASP A 8 -6.10 0.67 10.46
C ASP A 8 -7.13 -0.31 9.90
N CYS A 9 -7.55 -1.30 10.70
CA CYS A 9 -8.63 -2.20 10.31
C CYS A 9 -9.94 -1.44 10.04
N TYR A 10 -10.28 -0.47 10.88
CA TYR A 10 -11.45 0.38 10.66
C TYR A 10 -11.34 1.19 9.37
N LYS A 11 -10.20 1.86 9.13
CA LYS A 11 -9.94 2.63 7.91
C LYS A 11 -10.07 1.74 6.66
N ILE A 12 -9.50 0.54 6.64
CA ILE A 12 -9.54 -0.39 5.50
C ILE A 12 -10.97 -0.87 5.20
N VAL A 13 -11.80 -1.06 6.23
CA VAL A 13 -13.17 -1.58 6.05
C VAL A 13 -14.16 -0.47 5.69
N PHE A 14 -14.02 0.71 6.27
CA PHE A 14 -15.05 1.76 6.23
C PHE A 14 -14.66 3.03 5.49
N ASN A 15 -13.36 3.30 5.29
CA ASN A 15 -12.93 4.48 4.55
C ASN A 15 -12.70 4.14 3.08
N GLN A 16 -12.98 5.12 2.22
CA GLN A 16 -12.51 5.05 0.83
C GLN A 16 -11.05 5.50 0.77
N PRO A 17 -10.16 4.71 0.12
CA PRO A 17 -8.78 5.14 -0.10
C PRO A 17 -8.75 6.39 -1.00
N LEU A 18 -7.69 7.17 -0.86
CA LEU A 18 -7.39 8.24 -1.81
C LEU A 18 -7.03 7.61 -3.17
N ASP A 19 -7.50 8.20 -4.26
CA ASP A 19 -7.06 7.75 -5.59
C ASP A 19 -5.65 8.28 -5.86
N LEU A 20 -4.71 7.37 -6.09
CA LEU A 20 -3.31 7.70 -6.41
C LEU A 20 -3.20 8.69 -7.58
N ASN A 21 -4.12 8.61 -8.52
CA ASN A 21 -4.09 9.38 -9.76
C ASN A 21 -4.88 10.70 -9.73
N ASP A 22 -5.89 10.82 -8.87
CA ASP A 22 -6.79 11.99 -8.85
C ASP A 22 -6.54 12.93 -7.67
N VAL A 23 -5.62 12.55 -6.78
CA VAL A 23 -5.38 13.34 -5.57
C VAL A 23 -4.49 14.52 -5.84
N ASP A 24 -4.94 15.68 -5.42
CA ASP A 24 -4.07 16.82 -5.17
C ASP A 24 -2.99 16.39 -4.17
N SER A 25 -1.73 16.58 -4.55
CA SER A 25 -0.56 16.14 -3.76
C SER A 25 -0.58 16.66 -2.32
N SER A 26 -1.31 17.75 -2.04
CA SER A 26 -1.52 18.29 -0.70
C SER A 26 -2.33 17.40 0.23
N LYS A 27 -3.06 16.41 -0.31
CA LYS A 27 -3.89 15.46 0.47
C LYS A 27 -3.12 14.21 0.90
N PHE A 28 -1.92 13.98 0.38
CA PHE A 28 -1.08 12.89 0.84
C PHE A 28 -0.56 13.22 2.24
N THR A 29 -0.94 12.40 3.21
CA THR A 29 -0.47 12.51 4.59
C THR A 29 -0.07 11.14 5.12
N ASP A 30 0.81 11.12 6.13
CA ASP A 30 1.26 9.89 6.77
C ASP A 30 0.08 9.07 7.30
N GLY A 31 0.11 7.79 7.01
CA GLY A 31 -0.90 6.83 7.48
C GLY A 31 -2.20 6.81 6.68
N GLU A 32 -2.36 7.62 5.64
CA GLU A 32 -3.52 7.55 4.75
C GLU A 32 -3.44 6.34 3.82
N LEU A 33 -4.62 5.85 3.44
CA LEU A 33 -4.78 4.74 2.52
C LEU A 33 -4.92 5.29 1.11
N VAL A 34 -4.23 4.66 0.15
CA VAL A 34 -4.26 5.03 -1.25
C VAL A 34 -4.49 3.80 -2.11
N SER A 35 -5.26 3.96 -3.18
CA SER A 35 -5.47 2.95 -4.21
C SER A 35 -5.39 3.60 -5.58
N GLY A 36 -4.93 2.88 -6.59
CA GLY A 36 -4.93 3.39 -7.96
C GLY A 36 -4.11 2.54 -8.91
N ASP A 37 -4.24 2.87 -10.20
CA ASP A 37 -3.55 2.18 -11.26
C ASP A 37 -2.21 2.84 -11.55
N VAL A 38 -1.17 2.02 -11.66
CA VAL A 38 0.18 2.42 -12.10
C VAL A 38 0.34 1.95 -13.54
N TYR A 39 0.51 2.90 -14.45
CA TYR A 39 0.70 2.68 -15.89
C TYR A 39 2.16 2.81 -16.33
N TYR A 40 2.94 3.61 -15.62
CA TYR A 40 4.33 3.91 -15.94
C TYR A 40 5.21 3.74 -14.72
N VAL A 41 6.38 3.20 -14.91
CA VAL A 41 7.45 3.08 -13.92
C VAL A 41 8.72 3.63 -14.54
N ILE A 42 9.33 4.60 -13.87
CA ILE A 42 10.53 5.25 -14.40
C ILE A 42 11.76 4.39 -14.15
N ASP A 43 11.91 3.88 -12.91
CA ASP A 43 13.01 3.01 -12.53
C ASP A 43 12.79 2.40 -11.14
N SER A 44 13.63 1.45 -10.76
CA SER A 44 13.80 0.98 -9.40
C SER A 44 14.92 1.74 -8.70
N ILE A 45 14.57 2.54 -7.68
CA ILE A 45 15.51 3.46 -7.01
C ILE A 45 16.37 2.72 -5.99
N ALA A 46 15.77 1.79 -5.25
CA ALA A 46 16.42 1.10 -4.14
C ALA A 46 15.86 -0.29 -3.92
N THR A 47 16.66 -1.14 -3.27
CA THR A 47 16.22 -2.44 -2.78
C THR A 47 16.62 -2.57 -1.32
N SER A 48 15.67 -2.89 -0.45
CA SER A 48 15.93 -3.22 0.94
C SER A 48 15.68 -4.70 1.23
N TYR A 49 16.40 -5.22 2.21
CA TYR A 49 16.22 -6.59 2.70
C TYR A 49 15.97 -6.53 4.20
N SER A 50 14.83 -7.07 4.64
CA SER A 50 14.57 -7.31 6.05
C SER A 50 14.66 -8.80 6.37
N THR A 51 15.16 -9.13 7.55
CA THR A 51 15.23 -10.52 8.02
C THR A 51 14.42 -10.58 9.30
N GLU A 52 13.25 -11.19 9.24
CA GLU A 52 12.41 -11.48 10.41
C GLU A 52 12.34 -12.98 10.59
N LEU A 53 12.78 -13.49 11.76
CA LEU A 53 12.61 -14.88 12.23
C LEU A 53 12.69 -15.94 11.11
N PHE A 54 13.79 -16.01 10.36
CA PHE A 54 14.04 -16.97 9.27
C PHE A 54 13.49 -16.60 7.87
N ASN A 55 12.71 -15.53 7.71
CA ASN A 55 12.27 -15.07 6.41
C ASN A 55 13.04 -13.82 5.97
N LYS A 56 13.62 -13.88 4.78
CA LYS A 56 14.18 -12.70 4.12
C LYS A 56 13.10 -12.11 3.23
N THR A 57 12.71 -10.88 3.51
CA THR A 57 11.78 -10.13 2.65
C THR A 57 12.58 -9.11 1.85
N LYS A 58 12.44 -9.16 0.54
CA LYS A 58 13.00 -8.17 -0.38
C LYS A 58 11.90 -7.13 -0.66
N THR A 59 12.21 -5.85 -0.48
CA THR A 59 11.33 -4.73 -0.87
C THR A 59 12.05 -3.89 -1.91
N ILE A 60 11.38 -3.59 -3.02
CA ILE A 60 11.89 -2.72 -4.08
C ILE A 60 11.08 -1.43 -4.07
N TYR A 61 11.78 -0.32 -4.24
CA TYR A 61 11.22 1.03 -4.32
C TYR A 61 11.28 1.51 -5.77
N TYR A 62 10.13 1.81 -6.35
CA TYR A 62 9.96 2.26 -7.72
C TYR A 62 9.57 3.73 -7.77
N LEU A 63 10.11 4.47 -8.74
CA LEU A 63 9.70 5.84 -9.04
C LEU A 63 8.55 5.80 -10.05
N VAL A 64 7.41 6.33 -9.66
CA VAL A 64 6.15 6.27 -10.41
C VAL A 64 5.65 7.68 -10.68
N PRO A 65 5.39 8.07 -11.94
CA PRO A 65 4.74 9.33 -12.26
C PRO A 65 3.25 9.27 -11.90
N ILE A 66 2.71 10.37 -11.40
CA ILE A 66 1.28 10.53 -11.10
C ILE A 66 0.68 11.65 -11.95
N LYS A 67 -0.64 11.68 -12.08
CA LYS A 67 -1.34 12.64 -12.96
C LYS A 67 -1.10 14.11 -12.61
N SER A 68 -0.71 14.42 -11.38
CA SER A 68 -0.33 15.79 -10.99
C SER A 68 0.94 16.31 -11.66
N GLY A 69 1.63 15.49 -12.44
CA GLY A 69 2.92 15.79 -13.07
C GLY A 69 4.11 15.60 -12.14
N LYS A 70 3.89 15.12 -10.92
CA LYS A 70 4.94 14.79 -9.96
C LYS A 70 5.22 13.28 -9.95
N TYR A 71 6.21 12.89 -9.16
CA TYR A 71 6.56 11.49 -8.93
C TYR A 71 6.29 11.10 -7.48
N ILE A 72 6.03 9.83 -7.27
CA ILE A 72 5.91 9.22 -5.93
C ILE A 72 6.71 7.92 -5.89
N LEU A 73 7.23 7.57 -4.72
CA LEU A 73 7.85 6.26 -4.51
C LEU A 73 6.78 5.23 -4.18
N VAL A 74 6.88 4.05 -4.80
CA VAL A 74 6.03 2.90 -4.51
C VAL A 74 6.93 1.75 -4.07
N ALA A 75 6.69 1.21 -2.89
CA ALA A 75 7.45 0.11 -2.32
C ALA A 75 6.62 -1.18 -2.35
N SER A 76 7.15 -2.23 -2.97
CA SER A 76 6.51 -3.55 -2.95
C SER A 76 7.48 -4.63 -2.48
N GLY A 77 6.97 -5.51 -1.61
CA GLY A 77 7.62 -6.75 -1.18
C GLY A 77 6.96 -8.00 -1.77
N ASN A 78 5.92 -7.86 -2.57
CA ASN A 78 5.22 -8.97 -3.20
C ASN A 78 5.88 -9.34 -4.53
N THR A 79 6.33 -10.57 -4.68
CA THR A 79 7.03 -11.03 -5.89
C THR A 79 6.21 -10.87 -7.16
N THR A 80 4.89 -11.06 -7.12
CA THR A 80 4.00 -10.90 -8.29
C THR A 80 3.91 -9.43 -8.69
N GLU A 81 3.77 -8.53 -7.72
CA GLU A 81 3.77 -7.08 -7.96
C GLU A 81 5.12 -6.63 -8.50
N ILE A 82 6.23 -7.05 -7.90
CA ILE A 82 7.60 -6.76 -8.35
C ILE A 82 7.76 -7.14 -9.84
N ASN A 83 7.39 -8.37 -10.21
CA ASN A 83 7.48 -8.82 -11.60
C ASN A 83 6.60 -7.99 -12.54
N THR A 84 5.47 -7.48 -12.05
CA THR A 84 4.58 -6.63 -12.85
C THR A 84 5.15 -5.23 -12.98
N PHE A 85 5.71 -4.64 -11.91
CA PHE A 85 6.42 -3.37 -11.98
C PHE A 85 7.62 -3.41 -12.92
N ASP A 86 8.43 -4.48 -12.87
CA ASP A 86 9.57 -4.66 -13.77
C ASP A 86 9.12 -4.73 -15.23
N ARG A 87 7.99 -5.38 -15.51
CA ARG A 87 7.40 -5.42 -16.86
C ARG A 87 6.89 -4.04 -17.31
N ILE A 88 6.20 -3.30 -16.42
CA ILE A 88 5.76 -1.93 -16.71
C ILE A 88 6.96 -1.03 -16.97
N PHE A 89 8.03 -1.16 -16.20
CA PHE A 89 9.27 -0.42 -16.44
C PHE A 89 9.84 -0.67 -17.83
N GLN A 90 9.94 -1.93 -18.27
CA GLN A 90 10.41 -2.27 -19.61
C GLN A 90 9.50 -1.66 -20.69
N GLN A 91 8.19 -1.73 -20.53
CA GLN A 91 7.23 -1.12 -21.46
C GLN A 91 7.32 0.42 -21.45
N THR A 92 7.55 1.03 -20.30
CA THR A 92 7.78 2.47 -20.21
C THR A 92 9.03 2.88 -21.00
N CYS A 93 10.12 2.12 -20.91
CA CYS A 93 11.33 2.36 -21.71
C CYS A 93 11.03 2.23 -23.21
N GLN A 94 10.29 1.21 -23.64
CA GLN A 94 9.92 1.02 -25.05
C GLN A 94 9.01 2.16 -25.55
N TYR A 95 8.07 2.62 -24.73
CA TYR A 95 7.21 3.77 -25.04
C TYR A 95 8.03 5.06 -25.21
N LEU A 96 8.93 5.34 -24.30
CA LEU A 96 9.81 6.53 -24.37
C LEU A 96 10.75 6.48 -25.61
N ASN A 97 11.18 5.28 -26.01
CA ASN A 97 11.96 5.05 -27.22
C ASN A 97 11.13 5.05 -28.50
N LYS A 98 9.80 5.23 -28.40
CA LYS A 98 8.85 5.17 -29.53
C LYS A 98 8.81 3.81 -30.25
N GLU A 99 9.10 2.73 -29.54
CA GLU A 99 9.02 1.35 -30.04
C GLU A 99 7.58 0.81 -29.95
N ILE A 100 6.78 1.35 -29.01
CA ILE A 100 5.35 1.06 -28.85
C ILE A 100 4.57 2.36 -28.70
N GLU A 101 3.26 2.35 -29.02
CA GLU A 101 2.42 3.55 -28.97
C GLU A 101 1.94 3.88 -27.55
N ASP A 102 1.78 2.86 -26.69
CA ASP A 102 1.36 3.01 -25.31
C ASP A 102 1.80 1.81 -24.47
N THR A 103 1.75 1.96 -23.12
CA THR A 103 1.97 0.83 -22.22
C THR A 103 0.77 -0.11 -22.22
N LEU A 104 1.04 -1.41 -22.37
CA LEU A 104 -0.01 -2.42 -22.44
C LEU A 104 -0.36 -3.03 -21.08
N THR A 105 0.47 -2.79 -20.08
CA THR A 105 0.31 -3.36 -18.74
C THR A 105 0.14 -2.26 -17.73
N SER A 106 -0.81 -2.44 -16.82
CA SER A 106 -0.94 -1.63 -15.61
C SER A 106 -1.07 -2.55 -14.40
N ILE A 107 -0.89 -2.01 -13.23
CA ILE A 107 -1.14 -2.68 -11.96
C ILE A 107 -1.98 -1.77 -11.08
N ASN A 108 -3.08 -2.31 -10.55
CA ASN A 108 -3.81 -1.65 -9.48
C ASN A 108 -3.12 -1.96 -8.16
N ILE A 109 -2.74 -0.93 -7.44
CA ILE A 109 -2.12 -1.04 -6.13
C ILE A 109 -3.03 -0.51 -5.04
N ASP A 110 -3.01 -1.20 -3.93
CA ASP A 110 -3.51 -0.73 -2.66
C ASP A 110 -2.32 -0.51 -1.73
N GLY A 111 -2.30 0.57 -0.97
CA GLY A 111 -1.16 0.84 -0.11
C GLY A 111 -1.46 1.86 1.00
N LYS A 112 -0.47 2.00 1.86
CA LYS A 112 -0.47 3.00 2.93
C LYS A 112 0.69 3.96 2.70
N ILE A 113 0.42 5.24 2.89
CA ILE A 113 1.39 6.32 2.72
C ILE A 113 2.25 6.43 3.97
N PHE A 114 3.56 6.56 3.77
CA PHE A 114 4.54 6.86 4.81
C PHE A 114 5.47 7.98 4.33
N PRO A 115 6.03 8.79 5.23
CA PRO A 115 7.07 9.73 4.86
C PRO A 115 8.32 8.97 4.37
N VAL A 116 9.00 9.54 3.39
CA VAL A 116 10.30 9.03 2.92
C VAL A 116 11.33 9.30 4.00
N ASP A 117 12.04 8.26 4.44
CA ASP A 117 13.16 8.43 5.38
C ASP A 117 14.41 9.00 4.72
N GLU A 118 15.33 9.56 5.52
CA GLU A 118 16.54 10.21 5.02
C GLU A 118 17.45 9.26 4.22
N ASN A 119 17.51 7.98 4.56
CA ASN A 119 18.33 7.01 3.83
C ASN A 119 17.78 6.75 2.43
N LEU A 120 16.45 6.57 2.33
CA LEU A 120 15.77 6.39 1.04
C LEU A 120 15.87 7.66 0.18
N LYS A 121 15.83 8.82 0.82
CA LYS A 121 15.99 10.12 0.17
C LYS A 121 17.39 10.28 -0.44
N GLU A 122 18.44 9.93 0.30
CA GLU A 122 19.81 9.94 -0.21
C GLU A 122 20.02 8.93 -1.36
N LEU A 123 19.35 7.77 -1.31
CA LEU A 123 19.36 6.82 -2.42
C LEU A 123 18.68 7.38 -3.67
N LEU A 124 17.56 8.10 -3.51
CA LEU A 124 16.88 8.79 -4.60
C LEU A 124 17.80 9.84 -5.25
N TYR A 125 18.49 10.66 -4.44
CA TYR A 125 19.42 11.66 -4.97
C TYR A 125 20.60 11.02 -5.72
N SER A 126 21.18 9.96 -5.15
CA SER A 126 22.28 9.22 -5.80
C SER A 126 21.85 8.59 -7.13
N TRP A 127 20.63 8.05 -7.18
CA TRP A 127 20.04 7.53 -8.40
C TRP A 127 19.83 8.68 -9.43
N ALA A 128 19.24 9.81 -9.02
CA ALA A 128 18.98 10.94 -9.88
C ALA A 128 20.27 11.51 -10.47
N GLU A 129 21.33 11.60 -9.68
CA GLU A 129 22.67 12.02 -10.12
C GLU A 129 23.26 11.01 -11.12
N SER A 130 23.22 9.72 -10.82
CA SER A 130 23.80 8.66 -11.66
C SER A 130 23.12 8.53 -13.02
N THR A 131 21.80 8.75 -13.08
CA THR A 131 20.99 8.66 -14.30
C THR A 131 20.84 9.97 -15.04
N ASN A 132 21.13 11.10 -14.39
CA ASN A 132 20.84 12.47 -14.86
C ASN A 132 19.37 12.65 -15.30
N TYR A 133 18.44 11.92 -14.68
CA TYR A 133 17.03 11.86 -15.08
C TYR A 133 16.36 13.24 -15.02
N PHE A 134 16.54 13.96 -13.91
CA PHE A 134 15.97 15.31 -13.72
C PHE A 134 16.79 16.42 -14.39
N SER A 135 17.84 16.07 -15.14
CA SER A 135 18.78 17.04 -15.77
C SER A 135 19.38 18.04 -14.77
N THR A 136 19.42 17.68 -13.50
CA THR A 136 19.98 18.49 -12.41
C THR A 136 20.46 17.58 -11.28
N THR A 137 21.45 18.08 -10.52
CA THR A 137 21.91 17.48 -9.26
C THR A 137 21.45 18.29 -8.04
N ASP A 138 20.67 19.36 -8.27
CA ASP A 138 20.13 20.17 -7.18
C ASP A 138 19.01 19.41 -6.46
N LYS A 139 19.29 19.04 -5.22
CA LYS A 139 18.36 18.30 -4.36
C LYS A 139 17.03 19.03 -4.16
N SER A 140 17.03 20.38 -4.18
CA SER A 140 15.80 21.16 -4.01
C SER A 140 14.84 20.99 -5.19
N VAL A 141 15.37 20.89 -6.41
CA VAL A 141 14.57 20.63 -7.61
C VAL A 141 13.99 19.20 -7.58
N ILE A 142 14.81 18.22 -7.15
CA ILE A 142 14.32 16.83 -7.01
C ILE A 142 13.21 16.77 -5.96
N ASP A 143 13.33 17.48 -4.84
CA ASP A 143 12.32 17.57 -3.78
C ASP A 143 11.02 18.28 -4.23
N GLU A 144 11.09 19.15 -5.25
CA GLU A 144 9.90 19.75 -5.87
C GLU A 144 9.18 18.76 -6.79
N GLU A 145 9.92 17.91 -7.50
CA GLU A 145 9.38 16.96 -8.47
C GLU A 145 8.87 15.66 -7.82
N VAL A 146 9.54 15.20 -6.76
CA VAL A 146 9.20 13.94 -6.08
C VAL A 146 8.51 14.23 -4.76
N LEU A 147 7.34 13.63 -4.57
CA LEU A 147 6.61 13.77 -3.29
C LEU A 147 7.42 13.17 -2.14
N PRO A 148 7.41 13.79 -0.93
CA PRO A 148 8.15 13.31 0.23
C PRO A 148 7.49 12.09 0.89
N TYR A 149 6.84 11.24 0.08
CA TYR A 149 6.06 10.10 0.54
C TYR A 149 6.39 8.84 -0.26
N VAL A 150 6.24 7.70 0.40
CA VAL A 150 6.28 6.38 -0.21
C VAL A 150 4.98 5.63 0.05
N VAL A 151 4.42 5.03 -1.00
CA VAL A 151 3.28 4.12 -0.91
C VAL A 151 3.81 2.71 -0.70
N CYS A 152 3.63 2.16 0.49
CA CYS A 152 3.93 0.75 0.75
C CYS A 152 2.73 -0.12 0.36
N THR A 153 2.89 -0.94 -0.69
CA THR A 153 1.80 -1.78 -1.18
C THR A 153 1.37 -2.82 -0.16
N GLN A 154 0.06 -3.06 -0.07
CA GLN A 154 -0.56 -3.99 0.87
C GLN A 154 -1.75 -4.69 0.23
N ASN A 155 -1.94 -5.96 0.54
CA ASN A 155 -3.13 -6.69 0.08
C ASN A 155 -4.32 -6.44 1.02
N TRP A 156 -5.09 -5.37 0.76
CA TRP A 156 -6.26 -5.04 1.59
C TRP A 156 -7.41 -6.03 1.48
N SER A 157 -7.54 -6.69 0.34
CA SER A 157 -8.59 -7.70 0.15
C SER A 157 -8.50 -8.79 1.22
N ASN A 158 -7.31 -9.32 1.48
CA ASN A 158 -7.09 -10.30 2.53
C ASN A 158 -7.35 -9.73 3.93
N ILE A 159 -6.89 -8.51 4.20
CA ILE A 159 -7.06 -7.84 5.49
C ILE A 159 -8.53 -7.57 5.75
N LYS A 160 -9.26 -7.04 4.76
CA LYS A 160 -10.70 -6.79 4.83
C LYS A 160 -11.48 -8.06 5.11
N ASN A 161 -11.17 -9.16 4.42
CA ASN A 161 -11.81 -10.45 4.60
C ASN A 161 -11.56 -11.04 6.00
N ILE A 162 -10.32 -10.96 6.50
CA ILE A 162 -9.97 -11.43 7.85
C ILE A 162 -10.68 -10.58 8.91
N THR A 163 -10.72 -9.26 8.75
CA THR A 163 -11.36 -8.34 9.69
C THR A 163 -12.88 -8.58 9.75
N ILE A 164 -13.53 -8.70 8.59
CA ILE A 164 -14.99 -8.98 8.51
C ILE A 164 -15.30 -10.35 9.12
N SER A 165 -14.53 -11.38 8.79
CA SER A 165 -14.71 -12.73 9.35
C SER A 165 -14.54 -12.74 10.88
N GLY A 166 -13.53 -12.05 11.41
CA GLY A 166 -13.33 -11.88 12.85
C GLY A 166 -14.51 -11.19 13.53
N LEU A 167 -15.05 -10.13 12.93
CA LEU A 167 -16.21 -9.41 13.44
C LEU A 167 -17.47 -10.30 13.48
N ILE A 168 -17.73 -11.05 12.40
CA ILE A 168 -18.84 -11.99 12.34
C ILE A 168 -18.71 -13.05 13.45
N THR A 169 -17.53 -13.63 13.63
CA THR A 169 -17.26 -14.63 14.67
C THR A 169 -17.53 -14.08 16.08
N LEU A 170 -17.13 -12.83 16.32
CA LEU A 170 -17.36 -12.16 17.60
C LEU A 170 -18.86 -11.95 17.86
N ILE A 171 -19.63 -11.50 16.85
CA ILE A 171 -21.08 -11.31 16.95
C ILE A 171 -21.77 -12.65 17.24
N VAL A 172 -21.42 -13.71 16.52
CA VAL A 172 -21.98 -15.06 16.74
C VAL A 172 -21.66 -15.56 18.16
N GLY A 173 -20.45 -15.33 18.65
CA GLY A 173 -20.06 -15.65 20.01
C GLY A 173 -20.91 -14.94 21.08
N ILE A 174 -21.12 -13.63 20.91
CA ILE A 174 -21.95 -12.84 21.84
C ILE A 174 -23.40 -13.33 21.82
N VAL A 175 -23.98 -13.55 20.63
CA VAL A 175 -25.34 -14.07 20.48
C VAL A 175 -25.46 -15.43 21.13
N GLY A 176 -24.49 -16.33 20.94
CA GLY A 176 -24.43 -17.64 21.60
C GLY A 176 -24.48 -17.56 23.12
N ILE A 177 -23.67 -16.66 23.71
CA ILE A 177 -23.67 -16.44 25.18
C ILE A 177 -25.06 -15.97 25.68
N ILE A 178 -25.68 -15.04 24.92
CA ILE A 178 -27.02 -14.52 25.30
C ILE A 178 -28.06 -15.64 25.24
N VAL A 179 -28.06 -16.46 24.17
CA VAL A 179 -28.98 -17.57 24.02
C VAL A 179 -28.82 -18.57 25.15
N VAL A 180 -27.58 -18.97 25.47
CA VAL A 180 -27.29 -19.90 26.59
C VAL A 180 -27.82 -19.35 27.92
N LYS A 181 -27.59 -18.05 28.20
CA LYS A 181 -28.12 -17.40 29.41
C LYS A 181 -29.66 -17.43 29.48
N ILE A 182 -30.33 -17.17 28.35
CA ILE A 182 -31.81 -17.18 28.30
C ILE A 182 -32.35 -18.58 28.51
N VAL A 183 -31.77 -19.58 27.84
CA VAL A 183 -32.19 -20.97 27.95
C VAL A 183 -31.96 -21.49 29.37
N SER A 184 -30.78 -21.23 29.96
CA SER A 184 -30.46 -21.62 31.34
C SER A 184 -31.46 -21.04 32.35
N LYS A 185 -31.79 -19.74 32.22
CA LYS A 185 -32.82 -19.13 33.08
C LYS A 185 -34.20 -19.81 32.95
N ARG A 186 -34.61 -20.15 31.72
CA ARG A 186 -35.90 -20.81 31.49
C ARG A 186 -35.93 -22.22 32.10
N LEU A 187 -34.85 -22.96 32.04
CA LEU A 187 -34.75 -24.30 32.64
C LEU A 187 -34.83 -24.23 34.15
N ILE A 188 -34.10 -23.32 34.80
CA ILE A 188 -34.15 -23.11 36.25
C ILE A 188 -35.55 -22.72 36.70
N TYR A 189 -36.25 -21.82 35.97
CA TYR A 189 -37.61 -21.43 36.27
C TYR A 189 -38.61 -22.63 36.17
N LYS A 190 -38.38 -23.53 35.24
CA LYS A 190 -39.22 -24.69 35.04
C LYS A 190 -39.04 -25.75 36.19
N GLU A 191 -37.81 -25.92 36.65
CA GLU A 191 -37.51 -26.82 37.78
C GLU A 191 -38.03 -26.30 39.14
N LEU A 192 -38.07 -24.97 39.33
CA LEU A 192 -38.54 -24.34 40.54
C LEU A 192 -40.09 -24.35 40.67
N ASN A 193 -40.82 -24.58 39.56
CA ASN A 193 -42.30 -24.55 39.52
C ASN A 193 -42.93 -25.92 39.22
N SER A 194 -42.13 -26.97 39.20
CA SER A 194 -42.56 -28.36 39.12
C SER A 194 -42.48 -29.03 40.49
#